data_1aac18480530e76ce31f9f59de833573
#
_entry.id   1aac18480530e76ce31f9f59de833573
#
_cell.length_a   1.000
_cell.length_b   1.000
_cell.length_c   1.000
_cell.angle_alpha   90.00
_cell.angle_beta   90.00
_cell.angle_gamma   90.00
#
_symmetry.space_group_name_H-M   'P 1'
#
loop_
_entity.id
_entity.type
_entity.pdbx_description
1 polymer ?
#
loop_
_entity_poly.entity_id
_entity_poly.type
_entity_poly.pdbx_seq_one_letter_code
_entity_poly.pdbx_strand_id
1 'polypeptide(L)'
;MSNILIIKHGSLGDITQACGAIQDISENHNKDEVYLLTTKPYLDLFKKNKYLKDVILDKRLSRYNLIYLYSLMKRIKKYKFAKVYDLQNSQRTSFYKKILFPNSNSNIWSSSETTLPSDSSKDEFDKKPVLDRFDHQLKMSGIITKHTISPDFSW
;
A
#
# COMPACT_ATOMS: atom_id res chain seq x y z
N MET A 1 -10.84 -3.22 16.58
CA MET A 1 -9.43 -3.13 16.08
C MET A 1 -9.30 -4.02 14.88
N SER A 2 -8.94 -3.45 13.75
CA SER A 2 -8.79 -4.16 12.48
C SER A 2 -7.34 -4.20 12.05
N ASN A 3 -7.01 -5.07 11.10
CA ASN A 3 -5.69 -5.08 10.48
C ASN A 3 -5.76 -4.38 9.12
N ILE A 4 -4.83 -3.48 8.89
CA ILE A 4 -4.70 -2.67 7.68
C ILE A 4 -3.40 -3.02 6.98
N LEU A 5 -3.45 -3.24 5.67
CA LEU A 5 -2.26 -3.53 4.87
C LEU A 5 -1.91 -2.34 3.97
N ILE A 6 -0.66 -1.96 3.98
CA ILE A 6 -0.07 -1.05 2.99
C ILE A 6 0.87 -1.86 2.10
N ILE A 7 0.85 -1.65 0.80
CA ILE A 7 1.75 -2.30 -0.16
C ILE A 7 2.66 -1.26 -0.79
N LYS A 8 3.97 -1.38 -0.57
CA LYS A 8 4.98 -0.55 -1.23
C LYS A 8 6.30 -1.31 -1.36
N HIS A 9 6.68 -1.59 -2.59
CA HIS A 9 7.86 -2.39 -2.89
C HIS A 9 9.16 -1.58 -3.01
N GLY A 10 9.11 -0.35 -3.53
CA GLY A 10 10.28 0.51 -3.72
C GLY A 10 10.76 0.50 -5.19
N SER A 11 11.57 1.39 -5.64
CA SER A 11 12.93 1.85 -5.26
C SER A 11 13.02 2.76 -4.00
N LEU A 12 14.26 3.18 -3.67
CA LEU A 12 14.49 4.04 -2.51
C LEU A 12 13.75 5.39 -2.67
N GLY A 13 13.78 5.99 -3.86
CA GLY A 13 13.05 7.22 -4.15
C GLY A 13 11.54 7.05 -3.99
N ASP A 14 10.99 5.93 -4.47
CA ASP A 14 9.56 5.62 -4.32
C ASP A 14 9.15 5.41 -2.86
N ILE A 15 10.02 4.77 -2.08
CA ILE A 15 9.84 4.57 -0.63
C ILE A 15 9.81 5.92 0.09
N THR A 16 10.77 6.79 -0.23
CA THR A 16 10.86 8.13 0.34
C THR A 16 9.60 8.94 0.06
N GLN A 17 9.10 8.92 -1.17
CA GLN A 17 7.86 9.60 -1.54
C GLN A 17 6.62 9.01 -0.84
N ALA A 18 6.63 7.73 -0.51
CA ALA A 18 5.50 7.07 0.16
C ALA A 18 5.47 7.27 1.69
N CYS A 19 6.55 7.73 2.32
CA CYS A 19 6.63 7.84 3.78
C CYS A 19 5.54 8.70 4.40
N GLY A 20 5.22 9.84 3.78
CA GLY A 20 4.13 10.69 4.25
C GLY A 20 2.75 10.04 4.13
N ALA A 21 2.50 9.34 3.03
CA ALA A 21 1.27 8.58 2.83
C ALA A 21 1.13 7.43 3.85
N ILE A 22 2.21 6.72 4.15
CA ILE A 22 2.24 5.67 5.17
C ILE A 22 1.90 6.25 6.55
N GLN A 23 2.47 7.41 6.89
CA GLN A 23 2.18 8.10 8.14
C GLN A 23 0.70 8.52 8.22
N ASP A 24 0.16 9.17 7.20
CA ASP A 24 -1.23 9.60 7.17
C ASP A 24 -2.21 8.42 7.29
N ILE A 25 -1.96 7.31 6.61
CA ILE A 25 -2.75 6.09 6.76
C ILE A 25 -2.71 5.61 8.21
N SER A 26 -1.53 5.53 8.80
CA SER A 26 -1.36 5.01 10.16
C SER A 26 -2.00 5.92 11.21
N GLU A 27 -1.91 7.24 11.06
CA GLU A 27 -2.55 8.20 11.97
C GLU A 27 -4.09 8.16 11.88
N ASN A 28 -4.64 7.98 10.66
CA ASN A 28 -6.09 7.81 10.48
C ASN A 28 -6.59 6.45 11.01
N HIS A 29 -5.74 5.45 11.02
CA HIS A 29 -6.00 4.12 11.57
C HIS A 29 -5.40 3.92 12.97
N ASN A 30 -5.43 4.96 13.82
CA ASN A 30 -4.79 4.96 15.14
C ASN A 30 -5.35 3.92 16.13
N LYS A 31 -6.51 3.34 15.83
CA LYS A 31 -7.14 2.25 16.61
C LYS A 31 -6.94 0.86 15.98
N ASP A 32 -6.29 0.81 14.83
CA ASP A 32 -6.06 -0.40 14.05
C ASP A 32 -4.57 -0.77 14.04
N GLU A 33 -4.26 -1.99 13.66
CA GLU A 33 -2.89 -2.44 13.46
C GLU A 33 -2.51 -2.30 11.99
N VAL A 34 -1.50 -1.49 11.69
CA VAL A 34 -1.05 -1.21 10.32
C VAL A 34 0.20 -2.02 10.00
N TYR A 35 0.16 -2.73 8.89
CA TYR A 35 1.23 -3.59 8.38
C TYR A 35 1.70 -3.08 7.01
N LEU A 36 2.98 -3.28 6.70
CA LEU A 36 3.54 -2.95 5.40
C LEU A 36 4.05 -4.21 4.69
N LEU A 37 3.60 -4.45 3.48
CA LEU A 37 4.17 -5.44 2.57
C LEU A 37 5.24 -4.74 1.70
N THR A 38 6.50 -5.13 1.88
CA THR A 38 7.63 -4.53 1.16
C THR A 38 8.69 -5.56 0.78
N THR A 39 9.72 -5.12 0.05
CA THR A 39 10.82 -5.97 -0.40
C THR A 39 12.00 -5.97 0.56
N LYS A 40 12.87 -6.97 0.45
CA LYS A 40 14.00 -7.19 1.36
C LYS A 40 14.87 -5.96 1.64
N PRO A 41 15.25 -5.12 0.65
CA PRO A 41 16.10 -3.97 0.92
C PRO A 41 15.54 -2.96 1.93
N TYR A 42 14.22 -2.90 2.07
CA TYR A 42 13.54 -1.89 2.90
C TYR A 42 12.95 -2.47 4.18
N LEU A 43 13.04 -3.80 4.36
CA LEU A 43 12.47 -4.49 5.51
C LEU A 43 12.98 -3.93 6.84
N ASP A 44 14.30 -3.80 6.98
CA ASP A 44 14.94 -3.35 8.22
C ASP A 44 14.73 -1.85 8.47
N LEU A 45 14.61 -1.06 7.40
CA LEU A 45 14.25 0.34 7.50
C LEU A 45 12.85 0.51 8.13
N PHE A 46 11.87 -0.19 7.59
CA PHE A 46 10.49 -0.07 8.04
C PHE A 46 10.18 -0.79 9.35
N LYS A 47 10.96 -1.78 9.76
CA LYS A 47 10.84 -2.39 11.09
C LYS A 47 11.08 -1.41 12.24
N LYS A 48 11.81 -0.34 11.98
CA LYS A 48 12.04 0.74 12.96
C LYS A 48 10.95 1.81 12.94
N ASN A 49 10.04 1.74 11.99
CA ASN A 49 8.98 2.73 11.86
C ASN A 49 7.93 2.58 12.95
N LYS A 50 7.78 3.60 13.79
CA LYS A 50 6.87 3.60 14.95
C LYS A 50 5.38 3.54 14.58
N TYR A 51 5.04 3.85 13.32
CA TYR A 51 3.65 3.85 12.85
C TYR A 51 3.17 2.48 12.37
N LEU A 52 4.08 1.52 12.23
CA LEU A 52 3.77 0.19 11.73
C LEU A 52 3.82 -0.85 12.87
N LYS A 53 2.85 -1.74 12.86
CA LYS A 53 2.83 -2.91 13.78
C LYS A 53 3.90 -3.93 13.38
N ASP A 54 3.99 -4.23 12.11
CA ASP A 54 4.98 -5.18 11.56
C ASP A 54 5.15 -4.99 10.05
N VAL A 55 6.21 -5.59 9.52
CA VAL A 55 6.58 -5.51 8.10
C VAL A 55 6.64 -6.91 7.51
N ILE A 56 5.89 -7.13 6.45
CA ILE A 56 5.79 -8.42 5.76
C ILE A 56 6.70 -8.41 4.53
N LEU A 57 7.55 -9.42 4.40
CA LEU A 57 8.44 -9.57 3.25
C LEU A 57 7.70 -10.12 2.03
N ASP A 58 7.76 -9.38 0.92
CA ASP A 58 7.49 -9.89 -0.43
C ASP A 58 8.81 -10.10 -1.17
N LYS A 59 9.15 -11.34 -1.46
CA LYS A 59 10.35 -11.68 -2.24
C LYS A 59 10.23 -11.33 -3.72
N ARG A 60 9.03 -10.97 -4.19
CA ARG A 60 8.73 -10.65 -5.59
C ARG A 60 9.21 -11.72 -6.58
N LEU A 61 9.09 -12.99 -6.23
CA LEU A 61 9.39 -14.08 -7.15
C LEU A 61 8.43 -14.08 -8.34
N SER A 62 8.75 -14.81 -9.39
CA SER A 62 7.93 -14.89 -10.60
C SER A 62 6.45 -15.12 -10.31
N ARG A 63 5.56 -14.46 -11.04
CA ARG A 63 4.11 -14.68 -10.99
C ARG A 63 3.70 -16.10 -11.39
N TYR A 64 4.57 -16.83 -12.06
CA TYR A 64 4.36 -18.23 -12.42
C TYR A 64 4.82 -19.20 -11.32
N ASN A 65 5.48 -18.71 -10.27
CA ASN A 65 5.84 -19.52 -9.11
C ASN A 65 4.61 -19.68 -8.18
N LEU A 66 3.79 -20.68 -8.49
CA LEU A 66 2.54 -20.93 -7.76
C LEU A 66 2.76 -21.30 -6.29
N ILE A 67 3.86 -21.98 -5.99
CA ILE A 67 4.24 -22.35 -4.61
C ILE A 67 4.49 -21.08 -3.80
N TYR A 68 5.23 -20.14 -4.37
CA TYR A 68 5.49 -18.85 -3.72
C TYR A 68 4.20 -18.04 -3.52
N LEU A 69 3.36 -17.94 -4.55
CA LEU A 69 2.09 -17.22 -4.47
C LEU A 69 1.16 -17.83 -3.43
N TYR A 70 1.09 -19.15 -3.35
CA TYR A 70 0.32 -19.83 -2.33
C TYR A 70 0.86 -19.55 -0.91
N SER A 71 2.18 -19.58 -0.73
CA SER A 71 2.83 -19.24 0.53
C SER A 71 2.57 -17.79 0.95
N LEU A 72 2.68 -16.85 0.02
CA LEU A 72 2.39 -15.44 0.26
C LEU A 72 0.92 -15.23 0.63
N MET A 73 0.01 -15.84 -0.12
CA MET A 73 -1.43 -15.79 0.15
C MET A 73 -1.75 -16.34 1.54
N LYS A 74 -1.19 -17.46 1.93
CA LYS A 74 -1.39 -18.07 3.25
C LYS A 74 -0.93 -17.15 4.38
N ARG A 75 0.24 -16.51 4.22
CA ARG A 75 0.75 -15.52 5.19
C ARG A 75 -0.17 -14.30 5.30
N ILE A 76 -0.61 -13.74 4.18
CA ILE A 76 -1.48 -12.54 4.15
C ILE A 76 -2.85 -12.86 4.73
N LYS A 77 -3.46 -13.98 4.37
CA LYS A 77 -4.78 -14.37 4.90
C LYS A 77 -4.82 -14.56 6.41
N LYS A 78 -3.69 -14.93 7.01
CA LYS A 78 -3.57 -15.09 8.46
C LYS A 78 -3.91 -13.81 9.23
N TYR A 79 -3.61 -12.64 8.66
CA TYR A 79 -3.85 -11.34 9.30
C TYR A 79 -5.30 -10.84 9.14
N LYS A 80 -6.11 -11.41 8.23
CA LYS A 80 -7.50 -10.99 7.97
C LYS A 80 -7.63 -9.48 7.77
N PHE A 81 -6.88 -8.93 6.82
CA PHE A 81 -6.89 -7.50 6.53
C PHE A 81 -8.29 -7.01 6.14
N ALA A 82 -8.75 -5.96 6.83
CA ALA A 82 -10.03 -5.30 6.56
C ALA A 82 -9.92 -4.26 5.43
N LYS A 83 -8.73 -3.66 5.28
CA LYS A 83 -8.45 -2.64 4.25
C LYS A 83 -7.02 -2.81 3.72
N VAL A 84 -6.87 -2.55 2.43
CA VAL A 84 -5.56 -2.56 1.75
C VAL A 84 -5.36 -1.22 1.04
N TYR A 85 -4.20 -0.60 1.25
CA TYR A 85 -3.74 0.57 0.53
C TYR A 85 -2.58 0.19 -0.38
N ASP A 86 -2.86 0.07 -1.68
CA ASP A 86 -1.85 -0.21 -2.69
C ASP A 86 -1.17 1.09 -3.13
N LEU A 87 -0.08 1.45 -2.47
CA LEU A 87 0.76 2.61 -2.84
C LEU A 87 1.79 2.26 -3.93
N GLN A 88 1.92 0.99 -4.29
CA GLN A 88 2.79 0.57 -5.39
C GLN A 88 2.15 0.82 -6.75
N ASN A 89 0.84 0.60 -6.86
CA ASN A 89 0.05 0.88 -8.07
C ASN A 89 0.67 0.25 -9.35
N SER A 90 1.16 -0.98 -9.26
CA SER A 90 1.81 -1.70 -10.35
C SER A 90 0.93 -2.82 -10.92
N GLN A 91 1.30 -3.32 -12.09
CA GLN A 91 0.65 -4.52 -12.66
C GLN A 91 0.76 -5.73 -11.72
N ARG A 92 1.86 -5.84 -10.96
CA ARG A 92 2.05 -6.90 -9.98
C ARG A 92 1.05 -6.78 -8.83
N THR A 93 0.85 -5.60 -8.29
CA THR A 93 -0.10 -5.40 -7.18
C THR A 93 -1.55 -5.52 -7.66
N SER A 94 -1.86 -5.12 -8.88
CA SER A 94 -3.15 -5.41 -9.51
C SER A 94 -3.40 -6.93 -9.65
N PHE A 95 -2.36 -7.69 -9.97
CA PHE A 95 -2.42 -9.15 -9.98
C PHE A 95 -2.64 -9.71 -8.56
N TYR A 96 -1.96 -9.17 -7.55
CA TYR A 96 -2.19 -9.55 -6.15
C TYR A 96 -3.62 -9.29 -5.70
N LYS A 97 -4.21 -8.16 -6.09
CA LYS A 97 -5.64 -7.89 -5.83
C LYS A 97 -6.51 -9.03 -6.33
N LYS A 98 -6.30 -9.49 -7.55
CA LYS A 98 -7.11 -10.54 -8.16
C LYS A 98 -6.97 -11.89 -7.48
N ILE A 99 -5.77 -12.29 -7.07
CA ILE A 99 -5.51 -13.64 -6.53
C ILE A 99 -5.51 -13.71 -5.00
N LEU A 100 -5.01 -12.68 -4.32
CA LEU A 100 -4.92 -12.67 -2.85
C LEU A 100 -6.17 -12.09 -2.20
N PHE A 101 -6.88 -11.20 -2.90
CA PHE A 101 -8.07 -10.50 -2.44
C PHE A 101 -9.20 -10.55 -3.47
N PRO A 102 -9.62 -11.73 -3.93
CA PRO A 102 -10.55 -11.87 -5.08
C PRO A 102 -11.91 -11.21 -4.84
N ASN A 103 -12.34 -11.08 -3.59
CA ASN A 103 -13.63 -10.48 -3.21
C ASN A 103 -13.50 -8.99 -2.80
N SER A 104 -12.33 -8.37 -3.04
CA SER A 104 -12.12 -6.98 -2.68
C SER A 104 -12.83 -6.03 -3.65
N ASN A 105 -13.54 -5.06 -3.09
CA ASN A 105 -14.12 -3.92 -3.81
C ASN A 105 -13.33 -2.64 -3.49
N SER A 106 -13.77 -1.48 -4.02
CA SER A 106 -13.14 -0.19 -3.77
C SER A 106 -13.10 0.22 -2.30
N ASN A 107 -14.00 -0.30 -1.46
CA ASN A 107 -14.00 -0.03 -0.03
C ASN A 107 -12.88 -0.80 0.71
N ILE A 108 -12.52 -1.98 0.19
CA ILE A 108 -11.49 -2.84 0.79
C ILE A 108 -10.11 -2.57 0.18
N TRP A 109 -10.05 -2.36 -1.14
CA TRP A 109 -8.80 -2.14 -1.87
C TRP A 109 -8.73 -0.72 -2.43
N SER A 110 -7.82 0.09 -1.88
CA SER A 110 -7.51 1.43 -2.36
C SER A 110 -6.26 1.41 -3.25
N SER A 111 -6.40 1.86 -4.48
CA SER A 111 -5.32 2.02 -5.46
C SER A 111 -5.60 3.22 -6.36
N SER A 112 -4.64 3.64 -7.17
CA SER A 112 -4.89 4.66 -8.19
C SER A 112 -6.01 4.26 -9.16
N GLU A 113 -6.11 2.98 -9.47
CA GLU A 113 -7.15 2.43 -10.36
C GLU A 113 -8.55 2.49 -9.72
N THR A 114 -8.68 2.09 -8.45
CA THR A 114 -9.98 2.07 -7.75
C THR A 114 -10.48 3.44 -7.31
N THR A 115 -9.61 4.44 -7.28
CA THR A 115 -9.90 5.82 -6.87
C THR A 115 -9.76 6.82 -8.03
N LEU A 116 -9.65 6.33 -9.26
CA LEU A 116 -9.51 7.16 -10.45
C LEU A 116 -10.68 8.14 -10.58
N PRO A 117 -10.43 9.43 -10.88
CA PRO A 117 -11.50 10.38 -11.18
C PRO A 117 -12.33 9.91 -12.37
N SER A 118 -13.65 10.12 -12.31
CA SER A 118 -14.59 9.66 -13.35
C SER A 118 -14.36 10.29 -14.74
N ASP A 119 -13.69 11.43 -14.77
CA ASP A 119 -13.39 12.22 -15.97
C ASP A 119 -11.94 12.06 -16.47
N SER A 120 -11.13 11.21 -15.82
CA SER A 120 -9.73 11.00 -16.17
C SER A 120 -9.47 9.55 -16.58
N SER A 121 -8.62 9.37 -17.60
CA SER A 121 -8.02 8.07 -17.88
C SER A 121 -6.87 7.76 -16.92
N LYS A 122 -6.54 6.46 -16.78
CA LYS A 122 -5.39 6.04 -15.97
C LYS A 122 -4.09 6.66 -16.48
N ASP A 123 -3.90 6.72 -17.80
CA ASP A 123 -2.70 7.28 -18.42
C ASP A 123 -2.52 8.78 -18.15
N GLU A 124 -3.62 9.53 -18.09
CA GLU A 124 -3.58 10.95 -17.73
C GLU A 124 -3.29 11.13 -16.24
N PHE A 125 -3.90 10.31 -15.40
CA PHE A 125 -3.68 10.36 -13.96
C PHE A 125 -2.24 9.99 -13.59
N ASP A 126 -1.64 8.99 -14.26
CA ASP A 126 -0.26 8.55 -14.02
C ASP A 126 0.80 9.59 -14.43
N LYS A 127 0.44 10.59 -15.22
CA LYS A 127 1.31 11.73 -15.56
C LYS A 127 1.41 12.78 -14.45
N LYS A 128 0.50 12.78 -13.48
CA LYS A 128 0.55 13.70 -12.34
C LYS A 128 1.73 13.36 -11.40
N PRO A 129 2.25 14.34 -10.64
CA PRO A 129 3.26 14.09 -9.62
C PRO A 129 2.84 12.98 -8.65
N VAL A 130 3.79 12.16 -8.22
CA VAL A 130 3.51 10.99 -7.36
C VAL A 130 2.81 11.38 -6.06
N LEU A 131 3.24 12.47 -5.41
CA LEU A 131 2.64 12.93 -4.16
C LEU A 131 1.19 13.37 -4.36
N ASP A 132 0.87 14.03 -5.46
CA ASP A 132 -0.50 14.44 -5.80
C ASP A 132 -1.39 13.21 -6.06
N ARG A 133 -0.84 12.18 -6.69
CA ARG A 133 -1.56 10.91 -6.90
C ARG A 133 -1.87 10.20 -5.59
N PHE A 134 -0.91 10.15 -4.66
CA PHE A 134 -1.14 9.60 -3.32
C PHE A 134 -2.18 10.42 -2.56
N ASP A 135 -2.07 11.74 -2.58
CA ASP A 135 -3.02 12.62 -1.90
C ASP A 135 -4.45 12.38 -2.41
N HIS A 136 -4.64 12.32 -3.71
CA HIS A 136 -5.94 12.01 -4.32
C HIS A 136 -6.44 10.61 -3.90
N GLN A 137 -5.62 9.58 -4.05
CA GLN A 137 -5.97 8.20 -3.68
C GLN A 137 -6.42 8.10 -2.22
N LEU A 138 -5.67 8.72 -1.31
CA LEU A 138 -5.96 8.66 0.11
C LEU A 138 -7.22 9.43 0.48
N LYS A 139 -7.42 10.64 -0.06
CA LYS A 139 -8.64 11.43 0.15
C LYS A 139 -9.88 10.69 -0.34
N MET A 140 -9.82 10.08 -1.51
CA MET A 140 -10.91 9.25 -2.05
C MET A 140 -11.19 8.00 -1.22
N SER A 141 -10.22 7.56 -0.43
CA SER A 141 -10.34 6.43 0.51
C SER A 141 -10.73 6.84 1.93
N GLY A 142 -11.05 8.12 2.14
CA GLY A 142 -11.49 8.65 3.44
C GLY A 142 -10.35 9.00 4.42
N ILE A 143 -9.10 9.07 3.93
CA ILE A 143 -7.94 9.46 4.74
C ILE A 143 -7.79 10.99 4.75
N ILE A 144 -7.57 11.54 5.94
CA ILE A 144 -7.18 12.94 6.10
C ILE A 144 -5.66 13.02 5.88
N THR A 145 -5.23 13.67 4.82
CA THR A 145 -3.81 13.80 4.47
C THR A 145 -3.20 15.06 5.09
N LYS A 146 -2.05 14.90 5.75
CA LYS A 146 -1.26 15.98 6.37
C LYS A 146 0.20 15.89 5.94
N HIS A 147 0.73 14.68 5.85
CA HIS A 147 2.14 14.38 5.60
C HIS A 147 2.41 13.89 4.17
N THR A 148 1.38 13.50 3.44
CA THR A 148 1.50 12.90 2.09
C THR A 148 2.25 13.81 1.13
N ILE A 149 1.95 15.11 1.11
CA ILE A 149 2.61 16.09 0.21
C ILE A 149 3.92 16.61 0.82
N SER A 150 4.07 16.59 2.15
CA SER A 150 5.24 17.07 2.86
C SER A 150 5.73 16.00 3.85
N PRO A 151 6.42 14.96 3.37
CA PRO A 151 6.86 13.84 4.21
C PRO A 151 7.81 14.28 5.32
N ASP A 152 7.60 13.75 6.52
CA ASP A 152 8.49 13.89 7.67
C ASP A 152 9.30 12.60 7.85
N PHE A 153 10.61 12.72 7.92
CA PHE A 153 11.56 11.60 8.07
C PHE A 153 12.17 11.51 9.46
N SER A 154 11.57 12.15 10.45
CA SER A 154 12.07 12.18 11.83
C SER A 154 11.90 10.88 12.63
N TRP A 155 11.28 9.86 12.02
CA TRP A 155 11.03 8.54 12.63
C TRP A 155 12.17 7.54 12.47
#